data_e6c4d4b99b13f934db27cfe7dbceddeb
#
_entry.id   e6c4d4b99b13f934db27cfe7dbceddeb
#
_cell.length_a   1.000
_cell.length_b   1.000
_cell.length_c   1.000
_cell.angle_alpha   90.00
_cell.angle_beta   90.00
_cell.angle_gamma   90.00
#
_symmetry.space_group_name_H-M   'P 1'
#
loop_
_entity.id
_entity.type
_entity.pdbx_description
1 polymer ?
#
loop_
_entity_poly.entity_id
_entity_poly.type
_entity_poly.pdbx_seq_one_letter_code
_entity_poly.pdbx_strand_id
1 'polypeptide(L)'
;KMTKSQKLYACWRYVVGGNIRYWSHYPNLGQKNWQRSMALYTLQNRGGNCYGFACTFAALAKEIGYEPYIIYGYVPGSRDGRSDGMTRHCWVQISGLSYDPEATYAGWASGIYGTYGYGVYHWTSGSVKFG
;
A
#
# COMPACT_ATOMS: atom_id res chain seq x y z
N LYS A 1 -10.31 -19.48 -16.91
CA LYS A 1 -9.29 -18.47 -17.14
C LYS A 1 -9.64 -17.20 -16.38
N MET A 2 -8.69 -16.67 -15.64
CA MET A 2 -8.94 -15.52 -14.78
C MET A 2 -9.04 -14.22 -15.58
N THR A 3 -10.03 -13.41 -15.23
CA THR A 3 -10.13 -12.04 -15.74
C THR A 3 -9.05 -11.17 -15.09
N LYS A 4 -8.84 -9.98 -15.65
CA LYS A 4 -7.92 -9.00 -15.08
C LYS A 4 -8.28 -8.66 -13.64
N SER A 5 -9.57 -8.46 -13.38
CA SER A 5 -10.09 -8.17 -12.05
C SER A 5 -9.86 -9.33 -11.06
N GLN A 6 -10.04 -10.56 -11.51
CA GLN A 6 -9.78 -11.75 -10.68
C GLN A 6 -8.28 -11.89 -10.36
N LYS A 7 -7.42 -11.57 -11.32
CA LYS A 7 -5.98 -11.58 -11.09
C LYS A 7 -5.57 -10.55 -10.05
N LEU A 8 -6.19 -9.37 -10.09
CA LEU A 8 -5.90 -8.34 -9.11
C LEU A 8 -6.28 -8.80 -7.70
N TYR A 9 -7.44 -9.42 -7.56
CA TYR A 9 -7.87 -9.94 -6.26
C TYR A 9 -6.97 -11.05 -5.76
N ALA A 10 -6.46 -11.90 -6.66
CA ALA A 10 -5.50 -12.93 -6.29
C ALA A 10 -4.20 -12.33 -5.76
N CYS A 11 -3.72 -11.25 -6.39
CA CYS A 11 -2.56 -10.52 -5.90
C CYS A 11 -2.83 -9.90 -4.53
N TRP A 12 -4.00 -9.34 -4.35
CA TRP A 12 -4.42 -8.80 -3.04
C TRP A 12 -4.34 -9.86 -1.95
N ARG A 13 -4.94 -11.03 -2.22
CA ARG A 13 -4.94 -12.13 -1.26
C ARG A 13 -3.53 -12.61 -0.93
N TYR A 14 -2.64 -12.62 -1.92
CA TYR A 14 -1.24 -12.96 -1.67
C TYR A 14 -0.62 -11.97 -0.69
N VAL A 15 -0.82 -10.68 -0.92
CA VAL A 15 -0.19 -9.63 -0.11
C VAL A 15 -0.73 -9.61 1.32
N VAL A 16 -2.06 -9.76 1.49
CA VAL A 16 -2.68 -9.66 2.82
C VAL A 16 -2.76 -11.00 3.54
N GLY A 17 -2.47 -12.10 2.87
CA GLY A 17 -2.71 -13.46 3.38
C GLY A 17 -1.60 -14.07 4.22
N GLY A 18 -0.62 -13.28 4.67
CA GLY A 18 0.44 -13.79 5.54
C GLY A 18 1.74 -14.13 4.82
N ASN A 19 1.80 -13.95 3.51
CA ASN A 19 3.04 -14.16 2.75
C ASN A 19 4.05 -13.05 3.02
N ILE A 20 3.57 -11.88 3.42
CA ILE A 20 4.37 -10.73 3.79
C ILE A 20 3.99 -10.41 5.22
N ARG A 21 4.98 -10.27 6.10
CA ARG A 21 4.77 -9.95 7.50
C ARG A 21 5.10 -8.50 7.77
N TYR A 22 4.53 -7.93 8.82
CA TYR A 22 4.87 -6.57 9.20
C TYR A 22 6.30 -6.51 9.69
N TRP A 23 7.06 -5.56 9.12
CA TRP A 23 8.48 -5.38 9.39
C TRP A 23 8.80 -3.91 9.14
N SER A 24 9.31 -3.23 10.15
CA SER A 24 9.58 -1.81 10.05
C SER A 24 10.77 -1.56 9.11
N HIS A 25 10.47 -0.97 7.96
CA HIS A 25 11.47 -0.60 6.97
C HIS A 25 10.91 0.53 6.12
N TYR A 26 11.46 1.72 6.30
CA TYR A 26 10.95 2.92 5.63
C TYR A 26 11.76 3.22 4.37
N PRO A 27 11.10 3.68 3.30
CA PRO A 27 11.82 4.10 2.10
C PRO A 27 12.42 5.50 2.29
N ASN A 28 13.40 5.81 1.45
CA ASN A 28 13.88 7.18 1.30
C ASN A 28 13.05 7.83 0.20
N LEU A 29 12.06 8.64 0.58
CA LEU A 29 11.14 9.26 -0.37
C LEU A 29 11.80 10.26 -1.30
N GLY A 30 13.01 10.72 -0.97
CA GLY A 30 13.79 11.58 -1.86
C GLY A 30 14.54 10.84 -2.94
N GLN A 31 14.60 9.52 -2.86
CA GLN A 31 15.32 8.71 -3.85
C GLN A 31 14.42 8.40 -5.04
N LYS A 32 14.94 8.56 -6.24
CA LYS A 32 14.19 8.23 -7.46
C LYS A 32 13.85 6.74 -7.46
N ASN A 33 12.62 6.43 -7.84
CA ASN A 33 12.10 5.05 -7.92
C ASN A 33 12.12 4.31 -6.57
N TRP A 34 11.99 5.04 -5.48
CA TRP A 34 11.95 4.43 -4.14
C TRP A 34 10.83 3.39 -4.03
N GLN A 35 9.70 3.61 -4.73
CA GLN A 35 8.57 2.71 -4.70
C GLN A 35 8.91 1.35 -5.31
N ARG A 36 9.73 1.33 -6.34
CA ARG A 36 10.16 0.08 -6.98
C ARG A 36 11.16 -0.67 -6.11
N SER A 37 12.12 0.05 -5.55
CA SER A 37 13.08 -0.53 -4.61
C SER A 37 12.39 -1.11 -3.40
N MET A 38 11.35 -0.42 -2.90
CA MET A 38 10.59 -0.88 -1.74
C MET A 38 9.81 -2.15 -2.04
N ALA A 39 9.20 -2.25 -3.21
CA ALA A 39 8.50 -3.46 -3.63
C ALA A 39 9.48 -4.65 -3.71
N LEU A 40 10.62 -4.44 -4.32
CA LEU A 40 11.63 -5.48 -4.44
C LEU A 40 12.13 -5.95 -3.07
N TYR A 41 12.47 -5.00 -2.19
CA TYR A 41 12.92 -5.31 -0.84
C TYR A 41 11.88 -6.16 -0.09
N THR A 42 10.62 -5.74 -0.17
CA THR A 42 9.54 -6.41 0.55
C THR A 42 9.34 -7.84 0.05
N LEU A 43 9.37 -8.04 -1.27
CA LEU A 43 9.23 -9.37 -1.84
C LEU A 43 10.41 -10.26 -1.50
N GLN A 44 11.63 -9.74 -1.54
CA GLN A 44 12.83 -10.51 -1.25
C GLN A 44 12.91 -10.92 0.23
N ASN A 45 12.47 -10.04 1.12
CA ASN A 45 12.56 -10.26 2.56
C ASN A 45 11.26 -10.80 3.17
N ARG A 46 10.19 -10.85 2.39
CA ARG A 46 8.85 -11.23 2.84
C ARG A 46 8.41 -10.43 4.04
N GLY A 47 8.76 -9.16 4.04
CA GLY A 47 8.44 -8.28 5.15
C GLY A 47 8.49 -6.81 4.75
N GLY A 48 7.62 -6.03 5.34
CA GLY A 48 7.55 -4.59 5.12
C GLY A 48 6.52 -3.94 6.02
N ASN A 49 6.58 -2.63 6.08
CA ASN A 49 5.55 -1.83 6.75
C ASN A 49 4.46 -1.44 5.73
N CYS A 50 3.65 -0.44 6.05
CA CYS A 50 2.61 0.01 5.13
C CYS A 50 3.14 0.37 3.75
N TYR A 51 4.34 0.96 3.66
CA TYR A 51 4.97 1.26 2.37
C TYR A 51 5.31 -0.02 1.61
N GLY A 52 5.83 -1.02 2.32
CA GLY A 52 6.15 -2.30 1.70
C GLY A 52 4.92 -3.02 1.16
N PHE A 53 3.87 -3.06 1.95
CA PHE A 53 2.61 -3.67 1.53
C PHE A 53 2.02 -2.95 0.32
N ALA A 54 1.98 -1.62 0.36
CA ALA A 54 1.42 -0.84 -0.73
C ALA A 54 2.24 -1.00 -2.02
N CYS A 55 3.56 -0.86 -1.92
CA CYS A 55 4.43 -0.96 -3.10
C CYS A 55 4.40 -2.35 -3.71
N THR A 56 4.32 -3.39 -2.89
CA THR A 56 4.24 -4.77 -3.38
C THR A 56 2.94 -4.99 -4.14
N PHE A 57 1.81 -4.56 -3.56
CA PHE A 57 0.53 -4.71 -4.26
C PHE A 57 0.52 -3.91 -5.56
N ALA A 58 1.04 -2.69 -5.54
CA ALA A 58 1.12 -1.86 -6.74
C ALA A 58 2.00 -2.50 -7.82
N ALA A 59 3.12 -3.11 -7.44
CA ALA A 59 4.00 -3.79 -8.39
C ALA A 59 3.26 -4.93 -9.08
N LEU A 60 2.53 -5.73 -8.31
CA LEU A 60 1.76 -6.85 -8.86
C LEU A 60 0.63 -6.34 -9.76
N ALA A 61 -0.06 -5.28 -9.34
CA ALA A 61 -1.11 -4.67 -10.15
C ALA A 61 -0.56 -4.13 -11.47
N LYS A 62 0.62 -3.55 -11.45
CA LYS A 62 1.28 -3.04 -12.65
C LYS A 62 1.55 -4.16 -13.64
N GLU A 63 2.02 -5.31 -13.15
CA GLU A 63 2.28 -6.48 -13.99
C GLU A 63 1.03 -7.00 -14.70
N ILE A 64 -0.13 -6.84 -14.06
CA ILE A 64 -1.41 -7.26 -14.66
C ILE A 64 -1.85 -6.27 -15.74
N GLY A 65 -1.36 -5.02 -15.69
CA GLY A 65 -1.71 -3.99 -16.66
C GLY A 65 -2.50 -2.82 -16.08
N TYR A 66 -2.58 -2.70 -14.76
CA TYR A 66 -3.16 -1.53 -14.13
C TYR A 66 -2.13 -0.40 -14.05
N GLU A 67 -2.59 0.79 -13.70
CA GLU A 67 -1.72 1.95 -13.51
C GLU A 67 -1.87 2.46 -12.08
N PRO A 68 -1.23 1.79 -11.11
CA PRO A 68 -1.38 2.18 -9.71
C PRO A 68 -0.53 3.38 -9.34
N TYR A 69 -1.04 4.13 -8.36
CA TYR A 69 -0.31 5.20 -7.70
C TYR A 69 -0.10 4.81 -6.24
N ILE A 70 1.04 5.17 -5.70
CA ILE A 70 1.31 5.04 -4.27
C ILE A 70 0.97 6.38 -3.63
N ILE A 71 0.08 6.35 -2.64
CA ILE A 71 -0.31 7.54 -1.89
C ILE A 71 0.32 7.46 -0.52
N TYR A 72 0.97 8.52 -0.08
CA TYR A 72 1.57 8.54 1.25
C TYR A 72 1.17 9.80 1.98
N GLY A 73 1.03 9.68 3.28
CA GLY A 73 0.58 10.76 4.13
C GLY A 73 0.37 10.30 5.55
N TYR A 74 -0.73 10.71 6.14
CA TYR A 74 -1.04 10.44 7.53
C TYR A 74 -2.46 9.97 7.68
N VAL A 75 -2.67 9.04 8.61
CA VAL A 75 -3.99 8.53 8.99
C VAL A 75 -4.14 8.66 10.49
N PRO A 76 -5.36 8.68 11.03
CA PRO A 76 -5.55 8.66 12.47
C PRO A 76 -4.89 7.42 13.09
N GLY A 77 -4.10 7.62 14.13
CA GLY A 77 -3.43 6.52 14.80
C GLY A 77 -2.38 7.02 15.76
N SER A 78 -1.95 6.15 16.67
CA SER A 78 -1.03 6.51 17.75
C SER A 78 0.38 5.97 17.59
N ARG A 79 0.65 5.22 16.52
CA ARG A 79 1.95 4.54 16.35
C ARG A 79 3.12 5.51 16.36
N ASP A 80 2.99 6.67 15.73
CA ASP A 80 4.09 7.64 15.64
C ASP A 80 4.17 8.55 16.89
N GLY A 81 3.18 8.49 17.77
CA GLY A 81 3.18 9.31 18.99
C GLY A 81 3.07 10.80 18.74
N ARG A 82 2.52 11.21 17.60
CA ARG A 82 2.39 12.63 17.27
C ARG A 82 1.27 13.29 18.08
N SER A 83 1.46 14.56 18.40
CA SER A 83 0.48 15.31 19.18
C SER A 83 -0.83 15.55 18.42
N ASP A 84 -0.81 15.48 17.08
CA ASP A 84 -2.01 15.67 16.29
C ASP A 84 -2.84 14.38 16.16
N GLY A 85 -2.41 13.28 16.78
CA GLY A 85 -3.13 12.01 16.70
C GLY A 85 -3.01 11.30 15.37
N MET A 86 -2.07 11.68 14.54
CA MET A 86 -1.88 11.10 13.21
C MET A 86 -0.62 10.24 13.17
N THR A 87 -0.61 9.26 12.26
CA THR A 87 0.56 8.40 12.05
C THR A 87 0.82 8.29 10.56
N ARG A 88 2.08 8.12 10.19
CA ARG A 88 2.47 7.97 8.78
C ARG A 88 1.84 6.72 8.21
N HIS A 89 1.41 6.82 6.96
CA HIS A 89 0.77 5.70 6.29
C HIS A 89 0.95 5.80 4.79
N CYS A 90 0.69 4.67 4.13
CA CYS A 90 0.88 4.55 2.69
C CYS A 90 -0.15 3.56 2.16
N TRP A 91 -0.78 3.90 1.04
CA TRP A 91 -1.77 3.02 0.42
C TRP A 91 -1.70 3.18 -1.10
N VAL A 92 -2.57 2.45 -1.81
CA VAL A 92 -2.55 2.40 -3.27
C VAL A 92 -3.84 3.00 -3.81
N GLN A 93 -3.75 3.67 -4.95
CA GLN A 93 -4.91 4.16 -5.67
C GLN A 93 -4.84 3.69 -7.13
N ILE A 94 -5.94 3.09 -7.60
CA ILE A 94 -6.07 2.66 -8.99
C ILE A 94 -7.41 3.18 -9.49
N SER A 95 -7.38 3.99 -10.56
CA SER A 95 -8.59 4.58 -11.15
C SER A 95 -9.46 5.29 -10.12
N GLY A 96 -8.84 6.00 -9.20
CA GLY A 96 -9.55 6.77 -8.17
C GLY A 96 -10.05 5.95 -6.98
N LEU A 97 -9.86 4.63 -6.99
CA LEU A 97 -10.27 3.76 -5.88
C LEU A 97 -9.07 3.41 -5.03
N SER A 98 -9.29 3.27 -3.73
CA SER A 98 -8.22 3.02 -2.75
C SER A 98 -8.12 1.56 -2.37
N TYR A 99 -6.88 1.14 -2.15
CA TYR A 99 -6.53 -0.22 -1.72
C TYR A 99 -5.49 -0.08 -0.62
N ASP A 100 -5.79 -0.58 0.56
CA ASP A 100 -4.88 -0.48 1.70
C ASP A 100 -4.58 -1.86 2.27
N PRO A 101 -3.58 -2.55 1.70
CA PRO A 101 -3.30 -3.92 2.10
C PRO A 101 -2.78 -4.04 3.53
N GLU A 102 -1.99 -3.09 4.02
CA GLU A 102 -1.45 -3.19 5.37
C GLU A 102 -2.54 -3.01 6.42
N ALA A 103 -3.47 -2.07 6.20
CA ALA A 103 -4.60 -1.88 7.10
C ALA A 103 -5.43 -3.17 7.22
N THR A 104 -5.63 -3.86 6.11
CA THR A 104 -6.36 -5.12 6.07
C THR A 104 -5.57 -6.23 6.76
N TYR A 105 -4.29 -6.35 6.46
CA TYR A 105 -3.42 -7.34 7.08
C TYR A 105 -3.34 -7.16 8.61
N ALA A 106 -3.15 -5.93 9.04
CA ALA A 106 -3.01 -5.61 10.47
C ALA A 106 -4.34 -5.66 11.22
N GLY A 107 -5.46 -5.63 10.50
CA GLY A 107 -6.79 -5.76 11.10
C GLY A 107 -7.36 -4.49 11.70
N TRP A 108 -6.73 -3.32 11.51
CA TRP A 108 -7.28 -2.08 12.05
C TRP A 108 -8.27 -1.42 11.10
N ALA A 109 -8.31 -1.85 9.86
CA ALA A 109 -9.38 -1.49 8.92
C ALA A 109 -9.51 -2.63 7.92
N SER A 110 -10.74 -3.08 7.65
CA SER A 110 -10.96 -4.18 6.73
C SER A 110 -11.71 -3.69 5.48
N GLY A 111 -11.53 -4.42 4.39
CA GLY A 111 -12.30 -4.14 3.18
C GLY A 111 -11.85 -2.92 2.39
N ILE A 112 -10.63 -2.46 2.58
CA ILE A 112 -10.11 -1.34 1.79
C ILE A 112 -9.56 -1.89 0.48
N TYR A 113 -10.47 -2.31 -0.36
CA TYR A 113 -10.19 -2.89 -1.67
C TYR A 113 -11.15 -2.29 -2.68
N GLY A 114 -10.65 -1.40 -3.53
CA GLY A 114 -11.47 -0.68 -4.48
C GLY A 114 -12.48 0.24 -3.79
N THR A 115 -12.05 0.94 -2.75
CA THR A 115 -12.92 1.70 -1.85
C THR A 115 -12.95 3.17 -2.26
N TYR A 116 -14.18 3.72 -2.34
CA TYR A 116 -14.38 5.14 -2.60
C TYR A 116 -14.14 5.96 -1.35
N GLY A 117 -13.56 7.14 -1.52
CA GLY A 117 -13.51 8.14 -0.46
C GLY A 117 -12.58 7.84 0.70
N TYR A 118 -11.75 6.83 0.58
CA TYR A 118 -10.86 6.44 1.68
C TYR A 118 -10.00 7.62 2.14
N GLY A 119 -9.46 8.38 1.19
CA GLY A 119 -8.62 9.53 1.49
C GLY A 119 -9.32 10.72 2.13
N VAL A 120 -10.64 10.71 2.24
CA VAL A 120 -11.40 11.84 2.80
C VAL A 120 -11.04 12.06 4.27
N TYR A 121 -10.73 10.99 4.98
CA TYR A 121 -10.40 11.06 6.40
C TYR A 121 -8.90 11.04 6.66
N HIS A 122 -8.10 11.20 5.61
CA HIS A 122 -6.66 11.05 5.68
C HIS A 122 -6.00 12.30 5.13
N TRP A 123 -4.81 12.59 5.64
CA TRP A 123 -4.01 13.71 5.20
C TRP A 123 -2.97 13.20 4.20
N THR A 124 -3.18 13.48 2.92
CA THR A 124 -2.25 13.08 1.86
C THR A 124 -1.11 14.08 1.75
N SER A 125 0.11 13.58 1.89
CA SER A 125 1.33 14.38 1.69
C SER A 125 1.81 14.36 0.25
N GLY A 126 1.62 13.25 -0.45
CA GLY A 126 2.03 13.15 -1.83
C GLY A 126 1.65 11.83 -2.46
N SER A 127 2.01 11.70 -3.72
CA SER A 127 1.76 10.47 -4.47
C SER A 127 2.87 10.25 -5.50
N VAL A 128 3.06 9.01 -5.90
CA VAL A 128 3.98 8.66 -6.97
C VAL A 128 3.36 7.57 -7.82
N LYS A 129 3.46 7.72 -9.12
CA LYS A 129 3.00 6.69 -10.04
C LYS A 129 3.94 5.50 -9.97
N PHE A 130 3.37 4.29 -9.87
CA PHE A 130 4.19 3.08 -9.88
C PHE A 130 4.54 2.74 -11.33
N GLY A 131 5.75 2.66 -11.60
CA GLY A 131 6.21 2.41 -12.94
C GLY A 131 7.22 3.37 -13.40
#